data_7f50281dcac68f248897549e87b2c016
#
_entry.id   7f50281dcac68f248897549e87b2c016
#
_cell.length_a   1.000
_cell.length_b   1.000
_cell.length_c   1.000
_cell.angle_alpha   90.00
_cell.angle_beta   90.00
_cell.angle_gamma   90.00
#
_symmetry.space_group_name_H-M   'P 1'
#
loop_
_entity.id
_entity.type
_entity.pdbx_description
1 polymer ?
#
loop_
_entity_poly.entity_id
_entity_poly.type
_entity_poly.pdbx_seq_one_letter_code
_entity_poly.pdbx_strand_id
1 'polypeptide(L)' 'MQPYENLAGNSGVEAFDILRDGIKVRFASGGTYLYDYRVPGRTRVEEMKRLARAGRGLSTYIARFGPEYAERFD' A
#
# COMPACT_ATOMS: atom_id res chain seq x y z
N MET A 1 -1.30 0.24 12.99
CA MET A 1 -0.67 0.00 11.69
C MET A 1 0.77 -0.45 11.85
N GLN A 2 1.18 -1.34 11.00
CA GLN A 2 2.53 -1.84 11.00
C GLN A 2 3.44 -0.85 10.26
N PRO A 3 4.60 -0.47 10.83
CA PRO A 3 5.50 0.44 10.13
C PRO A 3 6.04 -0.20 8.85
N TYR A 4 6.14 0.58 7.79
CA TYR A 4 6.78 0.15 6.56
C TYR A 4 8.29 0.34 6.72
N GLU A 5 9.06 -0.72 6.48
CA GLU A 5 10.50 -0.68 6.75
C GLU A 5 11.27 0.31 5.87
N ASN A 6 10.77 0.55 4.64
CA ASN A 6 11.38 1.52 3.74
C ASN A 6 12.87 1.25 3.49
N LEU A 7 13.17 0.01 3.12
CA LEU A 7 14.56 -0.41 2.93
C LEU A 7 15.27 0.33 1.80
N ALA A 8 14.50 0.81 0.82
CA ALA A 8 15.07 1.61 -0.27
C ALA A 8 15.40 3.04 0.16
N GLY A 9 14.84 3.50 1.29
CA GLY A 9 15.19 4.78 1.88
C GLY A 9 14.51 6.01 1.32
N ASN A 10 13.65 5.86 0.32
CA ASN A 10 13.01 7.02 -0.33
C ASN A 10 11.53 6.80 -0.61
N SER A 11 10.89 5.91 0.12
CA SER A 11 9.47 5.63 -0.07
C SER A 11 8.60 6.69 0.60
N GLY A 12 7.48 7.01 -0.02
CA GLY A 12 6.46 7.85 0.59
C GLY A 12 5.52 7.07 1.50
N VAL A 13 5.66 5.76 1.60
CA VAL A 13 4.83 4.92 2.45
C VAL A 13 5.35 4.96 3.88
N GLU A 14 4.47 5.21 4.85
CA GLU A 14 4.82 5.27 6.26
C GLU A 14 4.46 4.00 7.00
N ALA A 15 3.25 3.47 6.76
CA ALA A 15 2.74 2.32 7.50
C ALA A 15 1.66 1.61 6.68
N PHE A 16 1.30 0.41 7.10
CA PHE A 16 0.28 -0.35 6.41
C PHE A 16 -0.42 -1.33 7.34
N ASP A 17 -1.62 -1.76 6.95
CA ASP A 17 -2.37 -2.85 7.58
C ASP A 17 -2.71 -3.89 6.54
N ILE A 18 -2.37 -5.14 6.80
CA ILE A 18 -2.79 -6.23 5.93
C ILE A 18 -4.19 -6.67 6.37
N LEU A 19 -5.12 -6.63 5.43
CA LEU A 19 -6.48 -7.07 5.66
C LEU A 19 -6.74 -8.33 4.85
N ARG A 20 -7.83 -9.02 5.16
CA ARG A 20 -8.17 -10.24 4.43
C ARG A 20 -8.27 -9.99 2.94
N ASP A 21 -9.04 -8.99 2.54
CA ASP A 21 -9.35 -8.69 1.15
C ASP A 21 -8.72 -7.40 0.68
N GLY A 22 -7.70 -6.92 1.38
CA GLY A 22 -7.13 -5.62 1.02
C GLY A 22 -5.92 -5.24 1.83
N ILE A 23 -5.49 -4.03 1.63
CA ILE A 23 -4.39 -3.44 2.38
C ILE A 23 -4.69 -1.95 2.56
N LYS A 24 -4.50 -1.44 3.78
CA LYS A 24 -4.52 -0.01 4.02
C LYS A 24 -3.09 0.49 4.00
N VAL A 25 -2.86 1.60 3.32
CA VAL A 25 -1.53 2.19 3.21
C VAL A 25 -1.60 3.64 3.65
N ARG A 26 -0.79 4.00 4.63
CA ARG A 26 -0.66 5.38 5.07
C ARG A 26 0.59 5.97 4.43
N PHE A 27 0.43 7.14 3.83
CA PHE A 27 1.53 7.85 3.19
C PHE A 27 2.08 8.93 4.13
N ALA A 28 3.38 9.17 4.06
CA ALA A 28 4.04 10.16 4.88
C ALA A 28 3.53 11.57 4.62
N SER A 29 3.09 11.84 3.40
CA SER A 29 2.52 13.13 3.02
C SER A 29 1.12 13.35 3.57
N GLY A 30 0.53 12.32 4.18
CA GLY A 30 -0.83 12.37 4.72
C GLY A 30 -1.78 11.49 3.93
N GLY A 31 -2.88 11.11 4.58
CA GLY A 31 -3.88 10.27 3.95
C GLY A 31 -3.59 8.78 4.08
N THR A 32 -4.64 8.03 4.34
CA THR A 32 -4.61 6.58 4.39
C THR A 32 -5.57 6.07 3.33
N TYR A 33 -5.13 5.12 2.53
CA TYR A 33 -5.89 4.62 1.41
C TYR A 33 -6.14 3.13 1.56
N LEU A 34 -7.35 2.69 1.21
CA LEU A 34 -7.70 1.28 1.17
C LEU A 34 -7.65 0.80 -0.28
N TYR A 35 -6.87 -0.25 -0.52
CA TYR A 35 -6.84 -0.97 -1.79
C TYR A 35 -7.42 -2.34 -1.52
N ASP A 36 -8.42 -2.75 -2.28
CA ASP A 36 -9.06 -4.05 -2.03
C ASP A 36 -9.23 -4.86 -3.31
N TYR A 37 -9.83 -6.04 -3.16
CA TYR A 37 -9.98 -6.96 -4.29
C TYR A 37 -10.91 -6.44 -5.38
N ARG A 38 -11.71 -5.43 -5.07
CA ARG A 38 -12.53 -4.77 -6.08
C ARG A 38 -11.72 -3.69 -6.81
N VAL A 39 -10.92 -2.92 -6.06
CA VAL A 39 -10.16 -1.78 -6.61
C VAL A 39 -8.82 -1.72 -5.88
N PRO A 40 -7.71 -1.94 -6.54
CA PRO A 40 -7.48 -2.20 -7.96
C PRO A 40 -7.60 -3.68 -8.35
N GLY A 41 -8.02 -4.55 -7.44
CA GLY A 41 -8.19 -5.94 -7.74
C GLY A 41 -7.22 -6.82 -7.00
N ARG A 42 -7.57 -8.12 -6.94
CA ARG A 42 -6.85 -9.09 -6.12
C ARG A 42 -5.37 -9.21 -6.47
N THR A 43 -5.06 -9.35 -7.76
CA THR A 43 -3.67 -9.56 -8.18
C THR A 43 -2.76 -8.42 -7.69
N ARG A 44 -3.23 -7.19 -7.88
CA ARG A 44 -2.44 -6.03 -7.47
C ARG A 44 -2.36 -5.90 -5.96
N VAL A 45 -3.46 -6.19 -5.26
CA VAL A 45 -3.47 -6.11 -3.81
C VAL A 45 -2.53 -7.14 -3.20
N GLU A 46 -2.52 -8.37 -3.73
CA GLU A 46 -1.62 -9.40 -3.20
C GLU A 46 -0.16 -9.03 -3.43
N GLU A 47 0.16 -8.42 -4.56
CA GLU A 47 1.52 -7.94 -4.80
C GLU A 47 1.87 -6.79 -3.85
N MET A 48 0.92 -5.89 -3.60
CA MET A 48 1.13 -4.81 -2.63
C MET A 48 1.43 -5.35 -1.24
N LYS A 49 0.71 -6.40 -0.83
CA LYS A 49 0.96 -7.05 0.47
C LYS A 49 2.37 -7.63 0.53
N ARG A 50 2.79 -8.27 -0.56
CA ARG A 50 4.13 -8.86 -0.63
C ARG A 50 5.20 -7.79 -0.48
N LEU A 51 5.05 -6.68 -1.20
CA LEU A 51 6.02 -5.58 -1.16
C LEU A 51 6.00 -4.88 0.19
N ALA A 52 4.82 -4.73 0.79
CA ALA A 52 4.72 -4.12 2.12
C ALA A 52 5.50 -4.94 3.15
N ARG A 53 5.34 -6.26 3.11
CA ARG A 53 6.07 -7.14 4.02
C ARG A 53 7.57 -7.15 3.75
N ALA A 54 7.95 -7.00 2.48
CA ALA A 54 9.35 -6.95 2.10
C ALA A 54 10.01 -5.63 2.48
N GLY A 55 9.22 -4.58 2.68
CA GLY A 55 9.75 -3.28 3.10
C GLY A 55 10.40 -2.49 1.98
N ARG A 56 10.10 -2.81 0.71
CA ARG A 56 10.65 -2.07 -0.42
C ARG A 56 9.75 -2.18 -1.64
N GLY A 57 9.76 -1.14 -2.46
CA GLY A 57 9.11 -1.16 -3.77
C GLY A 57 7.62 -0.88 -3.76
N LEU A 58 6.98 -0.72 -2.59
CA LEU A 58 5.54 -0.55 -2.52
C LEU A 58 5.10 0.78 -3.14
N SER A 59 5.78 1.86 -2.81
CA SER A 59 5.43 3.19 -3.32
C SER A 59 5.54 3.23 -4.85
N THR A 60 6.61 2.69 -5.38
CA THR A 60 6.82 2.63 -6.83
C THR A 60 5.74 1.78 -7.50
N TYR A 61 5.42 0.65 -6.89
CA TYR A 61 4.40 -0.23 -7.45
C TYR A 61 3.03 0.47 -7.50
N ILE A 62 2.66 1.15 -6.42
CA ILE A 62 1.39 1.87 -6.37
C ILE A 62 1.35 2.95 -7.44
N ALA A 63 2.44 3.69 -7.60
CA ALA A 63 2.50 4.76 -8.59
C ALA A 63 2.35 4.23 -10.02
N ARG A 64 2.87 3.03 -10.29
CA ARG A 64 2.87 2.47 -11.64
C ARG A 64 1.64 1.65 -11.95
N PHE A 65 1.13 0.88 -11.00
CA PHE A 65 0.12 -0.15 -11.28
C PHE A 65 -1.13 -0.05 -10.43
N GLY A 66 -1.13 0.74 -9.37
CA GLY A 66 -2.23 0.79 -8.44
C GLY A 66 -2.63 2.18 -8.00
N PRO A 67 -2.80 3.14 -8.92
CA PRO A 67 -3.21 4.48 -8.49
C PRO A 67 -4.64 4.54 -8.00
N GLU A 68 -5.47 3.57 -8.38
CA GLU A 68 -6.86 3.53 -7.95
C GLU A 68 -6.98 2.88 -6.58
N TYR A 69 -7.88 3.40 -5.76
CA TYR A 69 -8.11 2.89 -4.42
C TYR A 69 -9.61 2.75 -4.19
N ALA A 70 -9.98 1.89 -3.25
CA ALA A 70 -11.39 1.66 -2.92
C ALA A 70 -11.94 2.76 -2.03
N GLU A 71 -11.11 3.24 -1.09
CA GLU A 71 -11.57 4.24 -0.12
C GLU A 71 -10.37 5.02 0.40
N ARG A 72 -10.62 6.29 0.76
CA ARG A 72 -9.61 7.14 1.35
C ARG A 72 -10.06 7.58 2.73
N PHE A 73 -9.15 7.51 3.69
CA PHE A 73 -9.38 7.95 5.06
C PHE A 73 -8.41 9.08 5.39
N ASP A 74 -8.92 10.15 5.96
CA ASP A 74 -8.05 11.24 6.40
C ASP A 74 -8.02 11.36 7.90
#